data_c8f007235972975c9b849f1c44026f1e
#
_entry.id   c8f007235972975c9b849f1c44026f1e
#
_cell.length_a   1.000
_cell.length_b   1.000
_cell.length_c   1.000
_cell.angle_alpha   90.00
_cell.angle_beta   90.00
_cell.angle_gamma   90.00
#
_symmetry.space_group_name_H-M   'P 1'
#
loop_
_entity.id
_entity.type
_entity.pdbx_description
1 polymer ?
#
loop_
_entity_poly.entity_id
_entity_poly.type
_entity_poly.pdbx_seq_one_letter_code
_entity_poly.pdbx_strand_id
1 'polypeptide(L)'
;MTVQTVEYDFSSLLKIHYEQRFVSAAQAFAESLCTLAGANEEERFSVSLVVEECLAFVINKYTDRCNDAHIQLLCGLTREGAIRLEIDDMGPPIHESLLPDFDVNDESTEAGLWFKLVKELSTHFEFINNLGQGWAIQVEIDLKAPLVSVLEPEDSPKSSRHTRQAVDFTMRTAQTKDIPAIIDLTFQTYRYSYQHPDFYDAEKLTYFLQEKLYDLNVIEDAGKIIGVGGMKYSNQQRIFAEAGAAMISPDYRGTGAFQLLGQFFDDYLSRNPYGSDFFYATAVTSHTRSQGSDDDVMPFYPLNLFVNKNPRPNFIGIAHEAEGRESGLDVFRPNGPLRVDQLFVPAQNHAEITRQLLENMGAPIVVSTAQCRSVNGETLVGVERKAYPKFSSVIIERLGTDWFTTLSRTIFSEISAGMESVRVLIPATQALPEGLEQALRDLNLFYCGLALRSLDVICLCYCITTKPVNFDKIQLRAPVSQA
;
A
#
# COMPACT_ATOMS: atom_id res chain seq x y z
N MET A 1 -18.26 -19.64 -8.29
CA MET A 1 -18.17 -19.15 -9.67
C MET A 1 -16.93 -18.32 -9.75
N THR A 2 -15.99 -18.68 -10.59
CA THR A 2 -14.78 -17.90 -10.87
C THR A 2 -15.23 -16.67 -11.67
N VAL A 3 -15.08 -15.48 -11.08
CA VAL A 3 -15.23 -14.22 -11.82
C VAL A 3 -14.18 -14.24 -12.91
N GLN A 4 -14.57 -14.41 -14.17
CA GLN A 4 -13.66 -14.20 -15.29
C GLN A 4 -13.32 -12.71 -15.30
N THR A 5 -12.07 -12.39 -15.03
CA THR A 5 -11.53 -11.03 -15.21
C THR A 5 -11.55 -10.72 -16.71
N VAL A 6 -12.46 -9.85 -17.14
CA VAL A 6 -12.49 -9.37 -18.54
C VAL A 6 -11.29 -8.45 -18.74
N GLU A 7 -10.48 -8.74 -19.75
CA GLU A 7 -9.37 -7.89 -20.13
C GLU A 7 -9.87 -6.81 -21.10
N TYR A 8 -9.66 -5.55 -20.73
CA TYR A 8 -9.95 -4.41 -21.58
C TYR A 8 -8.75 -4.03 -22.43
N ASP A 9 -9.00 -3.61 -23.67
CA ASP A 9 -8.05 -2.85 -24.47
C ASP A 9 -7.90 -1.44 -23.90
N PHE A 10 -9.03 -0.80 -23.64
CA PHE A 10 -9.11 0.41 -22.82
C PHE A 10 -10.47 0.49 -22.12
N SER A 11 -10.53 1.20 -21.01
CA SER A 11 -11.78 1.55 -20.33
C SER A 11 -11.67 2.89 -19.64
N SER A 12 -12.81 3.53 -19.41
CA SER A 12 -12.91 4.79 -18.68
C SER A 12 -14.15 4.78 -17.79
N LEU A 13 -14.09 5.50 -16.67
CA LEU A 13 -15.14 5.57 -15.68
C LEU A 13 -15.69 6.99 -15.58
N LEU A 14 -17.02 7.13 -15.68
CA LEU A 14 -17.74 8.36 -15.42
C LEU A 14 -18.56 8.21 -14.12
N LYS A 15 -18.52 9.23 -13.28
CA LYS A 15 -19.30 9.27 -12.05
C LYS A 15 -20.31 10.42 -12.14
N ILE A 16 -21.61 10.10 -11.98
CA ILE A 16 -22.71 11.06 -12.12
C ILE A 16 -23.66 11.00 -10.92
N HIS A 17 -24.40 12.06 -10.68
CA HIS A 17 -25.48 12.08 -9.70
C HIS A 17 -26.75 11.40 -10.26
N TYR A 18 -27.64 10.96 -9.36
CA TYR A 18 -28.96 10.38 -9.71
C TYR A 18 -29.94 11.44 -10.21
N GLU A 19 -29.62 12.11 -11.30
CA GLU A 19 -30.45 13.16 -11.88
C GLU A 19 -30.51 13.01 -13.40
N GLN A 20 -31.73 13.07 -13.96
CA GLN A 20 -31.99 12.88 -15.39
C GLN A 20 -31.13 13.80 -16.29
N ARG A 21 -30.81 15.00 -15.83
CA ARG A 21 -29.99 15.95 -16.61
C ARG A 21 -28.59 15.48 -16.93
N PHE A 22 -28.05 14.48 -16.21
CA PHE A 22 -26.73 13.92 -16.47
C PHE A 22 -26.70 12.77 -17.46
N VAL A 23 -27.88 12.23 -17.89
CA VAL A 23 -27.97 11.13 -18.83
C VAL A 23 -27.32 11.51 -20.17
N SER A 24 -27.60 12.71 -20.70
CA SER A 24 -26.99 13.16 -21.97
C SER A 24 -25.47 13.29 -21.90
N ALA A 25 -24.91 13.64 -20.73
CA ALA A 25 -23.47 13.66 -20.54
C ALA A 25 -22.87 12.24 -20.52
N ALA A 26 -23.58 11.27 -19.94
CA ALA A 26 -23.18 9.87 -19.96
C ALA A 26 -23.25 9.26 -21.34
N GLN A 27 -24.28 9.58 -22.13
CA GLN A 27 -24.38 9.19 -23.54
C GLN A 27 -23.20 9.74 -24.35
N ALA A 28 -22.90 11.04 -24.26
CA ALA A 28 -21.78 11.64 -24.98
C ALA A 28 -20.42 11.03 -24.55
N PHE A 29 -20.25 10.68 -23.30
CA PHE A 29 -19.07 9.98 -22.79
C PHE A 29 -18.92 8.61 -23.46
N ALA A 30 -19.98 7.79 -23.45
CA ALA A 30 -19.96 6.46 -24.06
C ALA A 30 -19.77 6.51 -25.58
N GLU A 31 -20.44 7.43 -26.28
CA GLU A 31 -20.30 7.64 -27.74
C GLU A 31 -18.85 8.03 -28.12
N SER A 32 -18.20 8.86 -27.30
CA SER A 32 -16.80 9.24 -27.52
C SER A 32 -15.88 8.02 -27.43
N LEU A 33 -16.06 7.14 -26.44
CA LEU A 33 -15.28 5.91 -26.30
C LEU A 33 -15.57 4.92 -27.42
N CYS A 34 -16.84 4.78 -27.84
CA CYS A 34 -17.21 3.98 -29.01
C CYS A 34 -16.53 4.47 -30.28
N THR A 35 -16.39 5.77 -30.45
CA THR A 35 -15.67 6.35 -31.59
C THR A 35 -14.21 5.94 -31.60
N LEU A 36 -13.54 5.98 -30.42
CA LEU A 36 -12.16 5.49 -30.25
C LEU A 36 -12.03 4.00 -30.52
N ALA A 37 -13.08 3.22 -30.17
CA ALA A 37 -13.14 1.78 -30.38
C ALA A 37 -13.38 1.39 -31.85
N GLY A 38 -13.65 2.34 -32.74
CA GLY A 38 -13.95 2.09 -34.16
C GLY A 38 -15.41 1.76 -34.47
N ALA A 39 -16.32 1.99 -33.50
CA ALA A 39 -17.75 1.75 -33.70
C ALA A 39 -18.32 2.62 -34.84
N ASN A 40 -19.16 2.02 -35.69
CA ASN A 40 -19.90 2.72 -36.73
C ASN A 40 -21.07 3.54 -36.11
N GLU A 41 -21.81 4.26 -36.93
CA GLU A 41 -22.89 5.14 -36.49
C GLU A 41 -24.06 4.36 -35.84
N GLU A 42 -24.43 3.20 -36.39
CA GLU A 42 -25.47 2.32 -35.83
C GLU A 42 -25.07 1.76 -34.44
N GLU A 43 -23.82 1.30 -34.32
CA GLU A 43 -23.30 0.78 -33.05
C GLU A 43 -23.20 1.87 -31.97
N ARG A 44 -22.74 3.08 -32.33
CA ARG A 44 -22.75 4.22 -31.40
C ARG A 44 -24.15 4.60 -30.95
N PHE A 45 -25.12 4.59 -31.85
CA PHE A 45 -26.51 4.84 -31.51
C PHE A 45 -27.05 3.77 -30.55
N SER A 46 -26.76 2.49 -30.82
CA SER A 46 -27.16 1.38 -29.94
C SER A 46 -26.58 1.54 -28.52
N VAL A 47 -25.29 1.85 -28.41
CA VAL A 47 -24.65 2.10 -27.10
C VAL A 47 -25.27 3.31 -26.40
N SER A 48 -25.51 4.41 -27.11
CA SER A 48 -26.15 5.62 -26.57
C SER A 48 -27.53 5.33 -26.02
N LEU A 49 -28.34 4.56 -26.74
CA LEU A 49 -29.69 4.17 -26.30
C LEU A 49 -29.64 3.23 -25.09
N VAL A 50 -28.74 2.25 -25.08
CA VAL A 50 -28.54 1.35 -23.93
C VAL A 50 -28.15 2.15 -22.67
N VAL A 51 -27.24 3.13 -22.78
CA VAL A 51 -26.86 4.00 -21.66
C VAL A 51 -28.04 4.81 -21.16
N GLU A 52 -28.86 5.37 -22.08
CA GLU A 52 -30.05 6.14 -21.74
C GLU A 52 -31.05 5.30 -20.96
N GLU A 53 -31.43 4.15 -21.48
CA GLU A 53 -32.46 3.27 -20.92
C GLU A 53 -32.02 2.74 -19.53
N CYS A 54 -30.79 2.26 -19.42
CA CYS A 54 -30.25 1.76 -18.14
C CYS A 54 -30.17 2.85 -17.10
N LEU A 55 -29.68 4.05 -17.44
CA LEU A 55 -29.57 5.15 -16.48
C LEU A 55 -30.94 5.72 -16.11
N ALA A 56 -31.86 5.87 -17.07
CA ALA A 56 -33.22 6.30 -16.78
C ALA A 56 -33.91 5.34 -15.82
N PHE A 57 -33.74 4.04 -16.01
CA PHE A 57 -34.26 3.02 -15.12
C PHE A 57 -33.67 3.13 -13.70
N VAL A 58 -32.35 3.22 -13.54
CA VAL A 58 -31.65 3.35 -12.27
C VAL A 58 -32.07 4.63 -11.55
N ILE A 59 -32.11 5.77 -12.26
CA ILE A 59 -32.48 7.07 -11.69
C ILE A 59 -33.96 7.09 -11.23
N ASN A 60 -34.86 6.55 -12.03
CA ASN A 60 -36.30 6.54 -11.70
C ASN A 60 -36.63 5.60 -10.54
N LYS A 61 -35.86 4.52 -10.38
CA LYS A 61 -36.06 3.55 -9.30
C LYS A 61 -35.60 4.08 -7.95
N TYR A 62 -34.61 4.98 -7.93
CA TYR A 62 -34.03 5.49 -6.70
C TYR A 62 -34.82 6.68 -6.16
N THR A 63 -35.71 6.42 -5.19
CA THR A 63 -36.62 7.44 -4.60
C THR A 63 -36.03 8.10 -3.35
N ASP A 64 -35.06 7.47 -2.70
CA ASP A 64 -34.51 7.94 -1.43
C ASP A 64 -33.09 8.49 -1.66
N ARG A 65 -33.00 9.80 -1.92
CA ARG A 65 -31.76 10.48 -2.34
C ARG A 65 -30.88 10.80 -1.13
N CYS A 66 -29.89 9.95 -0.86
CA CYS A 66 -28.72 10.41 -0.10
C CYS A 66 -27.96 11.44 -0.95
N ASN A 67 -27.72 12.64 -0.42
CA ASN A 67 -27.11 13.76 -1.14
C ASN A 67 -25.71 13.44 -1.75
N ASP A 68 -25.05 12.37 -1.33
CA ASP A 68 -23.71 11.97 -1.79
C ASP A 68 -23.70 10.69 -2.64
N ALA A 69 -24.87 10.14 -2.99
CA ALA A 69 -24.94 8.93 -3.82
C ALA A 69 -24.64 9.26 -5.30
N HIS A 70 -23.88 8.39 -5.94
CA HIS A 70 -23.48 8.53 -7.34
C HIS A 70 -23.64 7.21 -8.07
N ILE A 71 -24.01 7.28 -9.36
CA ILE A 71 -23.94 6.18 -10.29
C ILE A 71 -22.54 6.20 -10.91
N GLN A 72 -21.94 5.02 -11.08
CA GLN A 72 -20.68 4.88 -11.81
C GLN A 72 -20.96 4.15 -13.12
N LEU A 73 -20.59 4.76 -14.24
CA LEU A 73 -20.65 4.18 -15.57
C LEU A 73 -19.23 3.88 -16.06
N LEU A 74 -18.85 2.63 -16.09
CA LEU A 74 -17.65 2.17 -16.78
C LEU A 74 -18.05 1.86 -18.23
N CYS A 75 -17.27 2.35 -19.19
CA CYS A 75 -17.39 2.03 -20.62
C CYS A 75 -15.99 1.74 -21.16
N GLY A 76 -15.84 0.67 -21.93
CA GLY A 76 -14.56 0.28 -22.50
C GLY A 76 -14.68 -0.71 -23.64
N LEU A 77 -13.59 -0.86 -24.39
CA LEU A 77 -13.42 -1.88 -25.41
C LEU A 77 -12.75 -3.10 -24.80
N THR A 78 -13.36 -4.27 -24.91
CA THR A 78 -12.75 -5.53 -24.50
C THR A 78 -11.73 -5.99 -25.55
N ARG A 79 -10.81 -6.87 -25.17
CA ARG A 79 -9.86 -7.46 -26.13
C ARG A 79 -10.51 -8.35 -27.18
N GLU A 80 -11.72 -8.84 -26.87
CA GLU A 80 -12.55 -9.62 -27.78
C GLU A 80 -13.26 -8.76 -28.83
N GLY A 81 -13.23 -7.42 -28.65
CA GLY A 81 -13.78 -6.46 -29.59
C GLY A 81 -15.21 -6.03 -29.33
N ALA A 82 -15.70 -6.20 -28.10
CA ALA A 82 -17.00 -5.72 -27.67
C ALA A 82 -16.89 -4.40 -26.88
N ILE A 83 -17.86 -3.52 -26.99
CA ILE A 83 -18.07 -2.44 -26.03
C ILE A 83 -18.75 -3.04 -24.80
N ARG A 84 -18.12 -2.89 -23.64
CA ARG A 84 -18.68 -3.28 -22.36
C ARG A 84 -19.05 -2.05 -21.56
N LEU A 85 -20.28 -2.04 -21.08
CA LEU A 85 -20.85 -1.06 -20.17
C LEU A 85 -21.10 -1.73 -18.81
N GLU A 86 -20.71 -1.07 -17.73
CA GLU A 86 -21.05 -1.50 -16.37
C GLU A 86 -21.55 -0.28 -15.59
N ILE A 87 -22.78 -0.39 -15.10
CA ILE A 87 -23.47 0.69 -14.40
C ILE A 87 -23.66 0.25 -12.95
N ASP A 88 -22.78 0.73 -12.07
CA ASP A 88 -22.83 0.45 -10.64
C ASP A 88 -23.83 1.37 -9.93
N ASP A 89 -24.69 0.76 -9.12
CA ASP A 89 -25.74 1.42 -8.37
C ASP A 89 -25.80 0.92 -6.92
N MET A 90 -26.05 1.84 -5.99
CA MET A 90 -26.26 1.55 -4.55
C MET A 90 -27.73 1.45 -4.16
N GLY A 91 -28.64 1.51 -5.14
CA GLY A 91 -30.07 1.35 -4.94
C GLY A 91 -30.49 -0.08 -4.62
N PRO A 92 -31.83 -0.35 -4.49
CA PRO A 92 -32.33 -1.68 -4.24
C PRO A 92 -31.97 -2.65 -5.37
N PRO A 93 -31.45 -3.85 -5.06
CA PRO A 93 -31.10 -4.84 -6.08
C PRO A 93 -32.32 -5.27 -6.90
N ILE A 94 -32.06 -5.64 -8.15
CA ILE A 94 -33.07 -6.10 -9.09
C ILE A 94 -32.76 -7.53 -9.48
N HIS A 95 -33.82 -8.27 -9.73
CA HIS A 95 -33.74 -9.58 -10.35
C HIS A 95 -34.57 -9.57 -11.63
N GLU A 96 -34.03 -10.14 -12.70
CA GLU A 96 -34.66 -10.19 -14.02
C GLU A 96 -36.13 -10.72 -13.97
N SER A 97 -36.36 -11.73 -13.15
CA SER A 97 -37.72 -12.32 -12.98
C SER A 97 -38.78 -11.37 -12.40
N LEU A 98 -38.38 -10.20 -11.91
CA LEU A 98 -39.29 -9.18 -11.40
C LEU A 98 -39.69 -8.13 -12.44
N LEU A 99 -39.08 -8.19 -13.63
CA LEU A 99 -39.39 -7.30 -14.74
C LEU A 99 -40.50 -7.95 -15.58
N PRO A 100 -41.56 -7.20 -15.96
CA PRO A 100 -42.62 -7.73 -16.81
C PRO A 100 -42.09 -7.93 -18.23
N ASP A 101 -42.54 -9.01 -18.89
CA ASP A 101 -42.33 -9.19 -20.31
C ASP A 101 -43.18 -8.17 -21.06
N PHE A 102 -42.54 -7.33 -21.87
CA PHE A 102 -43.20 -6.29 -22.63
C PHE A 102 -44.07 -6.86 -23.74
N ASP A 103 -45.38 -6.48 -23.75
CA ASP A 103 -46.35 -6.72 -24.80
C ASP A 103 -46.90 -5.39 -25.28
N VAL A 104 -46.78 -5.09 -26.58
CA VAL A 104 -47.25 -3.85 -27.22
C VAL A 104 -48.76 -3.61 -27.05
N ASN A 105 -49.53 -4.66 -26.80
CA ASN A 105 -50.98 -4.59 -26.59
C ASN A 105 -51.41 -4.49 -25.14
N ASP A 106 -50.49 -4.50 -24.19
CA ASP A 106 -50.76 -4.45 -22.73
C ASP A 106 -49.91 -3.34 -22.07
N GLU A 107 -50.57 -2.20 -21.80
CA GLU A 107 -49.94 -1.03 -21.15
C GLU A 107 -49.37 -1.36 -19.77
N SER A 108 -49.88 -2.40 -19.09
CA SER A 108 -49.35 -2.80 -17.78
C SER A 108 -47.91 -3.36 -17.84
N THR A 109 -47.42 -3.71 -19.05
CA THR A 109 -46.08 -4.27 -19.30
C THR A 109 -45.09 -3.22 -19.77
N GLU A 110 -45.48 -1.93 -19.88
CA GLU A 110 -44.63 -0.82 -20.36
C GLU A 110 -43.32 -0.72 -19.56
N ALA A 111 -43.35 -1.02 -18.28
CA ALA A 111 -42.17 -1.05 -17.40
C ALA A 111 -41.08 -2.05 -17.84
N GLY A 112 -41.42 -3.04 -18.71
CA GLY A 112 -40.48 -4.00 -19.27
C GLY A 112 -39.84 -3.56 -20.59
N LEU A 113 -40.35 -2.48 -21.22
CA LEU A 113 -39.90 -2.04 -22.53
C LEU A 113 -38.42 -1.76 -22.60
N TRP A 114 -37.86 -0.99 -21.64
CA TRP A 114 -36.44 -0.66 -21.58
C TRP A 114 -35.57 -1.94 -21.55
N PHE A 115 -35.97 -2.91 -20.75
CA PHE A 115 -35.24 -4.16 -20.58
C PHE A 115 -35.22 -4.98 -21.87
N LYS A 116 -36.35 -5.04 -22.58
CA LYS A 116 -36.44 -5.69 -23.88
C LYS A 116 -35.54 -5.00 -24.92
N LEU A 117 -35.58 -3.66 -24.98
CA LEU A 117 -34.72 -2.88 -25.90
C LEU A 117 -33.23 -3.12 -25.63
N VAL A 118 -32.82 -3.07 -24.36
CA VAL A 118 -31.41 -3.30 -23.98
C VAL A 118 -31.00 -4.72 -24.37
N LYS A 119 -31.80 -5.72 -24.12
CA LYS A 119 -31.49 -7.12 -24.49
C LYS A 119 -31.43 -7.35 -26.02
N GLU A 120 -32.25 -6.66 -26.78
CA GLU A 120 -32.21 -6.75 -28.28
C GLU A 120 -30.99 -6.04 -28.87
N LEU A 121 -30.47 -5.01 -28.23
CA LEU A 121 -29.30 -4.23 -28.66
C LEU A 121 -27.97 -4.77 -28.15
N SER A 122 -27.97 -5.71 -27.23
CA SER A 122 -26.79 -6.26 -26.59
C SER A 122 -26.53 -7.71 -27.00
N THR A 123 -25.26 -8.10 -26.98
CA THR A 123 -24.83 -9.50 -27.11
C THR A 123 -24.77 -10.22 -25.78
N HIS A 124 -24.57 -9.46 -24.69
CA HIS A 124 -24.64 -9.96 -23.32
C HIS A 124 -25.31 -8.93 -22.43
N PHE A 125 -26.12 -9.41 -21.48
CA PHE A 125 -26.76 -8.61 -20.45
C PHE A 125 -26.85 -9.40 -19.14
N GLU A 126 -26.43 -8.79 -18.03
CA GLU A 126 -26.49 -9.41 -16.70
C GLU A 126 -26.71 -8.37 -15.59
N PHE A 127 -27.47 -8.77 -14.54
CA PHE A 127 -27.50 -8.06 -13.26
C PHE A 127 -26.51 -8.70 -12.29
N ILE A 128 -25.57 -7.92 -11.79
CA ILE A 128 -24.54 -8.37 -10.86
C ILE A 128 -24.86 -7.85 -9.47
N ASN A 129 -24.87 -8.75 -8.48
CA ASN A 129 -24.97 -8.38 -7.08
C ASN A 129 -23.57 -8.28 -6.47
N ASN A 130 -23.16 -7.07 -6.07
CA ASN A 130 -21.85 -6.78 -5.49
C ASN A 130 -21.79 -7.02 -3.96
N LEU A 131 -22.62 -7.95 -3.44
CA LEU A 131 -22.56 -8.47 -2.06
C LEU A 131 -22.39 -7.37 -0.98
N GLY A 132 -23.36 -6.44 -0.89
CA GLY A 132 -23.37 -5.37 0.11
C GLY A 132 -22.65 -4.09 -0.32
N GLN A 133 -22.12 -4.07 -1.54
CA GLN A 133 -21.54 -2.88 -2.17
C GLN A 133 -22.41 -2.34 -3.33
N GLY A 134 -23.70 -2.65 -3.30
CA GLY A 134 -24.62 -2.32 -4.36
C GLY A 134 -24.79 -3.45 -5.39
N TRP A 135 -25.21 -3.08 -6.57
CA TRP A 135 -25.42 -3.97 -7.71
C TRP A 135 -25.03 -3.26 -9.01
N ALA A 136 -24.89 -4.01 -10.09
CA ALA A 136 -24.53 -3.45 -11.38
C ALA A 136 -25.41 -4.00 -12.51
N ILE A 137 -25.63 -3.20 -13.54
CA ILE A 137 -26.08 -3.64 -14.86
C ILE A 137 -24.84 -3.77 -15.74
N GLN A 138 -24.60 -4.96 -16.26
CA GLN A 138 -23.53 -5.22 -17.21
C GLN A 138 -24.10 -5.51 -18.59
N VAL A 139 -23.58 -4.82 -19.60
CA VAL A 139 -24.02 -4.97 -20.99
C VAL A 139 -22.80 -5.06 -21.90
N GLU A 140 -22.83 -5.95 -22.91
CA GLU A 140 -21.83 -6.01 -23.97
C GLU A 140 -22.50 -5.87 -25.34
N ILE A 141 -21.82 -5.17 -26.24
CA ILE A 141 -22.25 -4.95 -27.62
C ILE A 141 -21.03 -5.21 -28.50
N ASP A 142 -21.10 -6.27 -29.31
CA ASP A 142 -20.03 -6.63 -30.25
C ASP A 142 -19.91 -5.60 -31.36
N LEU A 143 -18.69 -5.18 -31.66
CA LEU A 143 -18.43 -4.30 -32.81
C LEU A 143 -18.10 -5.08 -34.06
N LYS A 144 -18.59 -4.61 -35.23
CA LYS A 144 -18.32 -5.23 -36.52
C LYS A 144 -16.86 -5.08 -36.96
N ALA A 145 -16.20 -3.98 -36.56
CA ALA A 145 -14.81 -3.67 -36.91
C ALA A 145 -14.06 -2.96 -35.77
N PRO A 146 -13.85 -3.62 -34.63
CA PRO A 146 -13.22 -3.01 -33.47
C PRO A 146 -11.76 -2.62 -33.78
N LEU A 147 -11.36 -1.43 -33.32
CA LEU A 147 -9.97 -0.98 -33.30
C LEU A 147 -9.29 -1.44 -32.04
N VAL A 148 -9.18 -2.74 -31.86
CA VAL A 148 -8.41 -3.32 -30.75
C VAL A 148 -6.94 -3.03 -31.01
N SER A 149 -6.25 -2.43 -30.02
CA SER A 149 -4.80 -2.25 -30.09
C SER A 149 -4.16 -3.63 -30.22
N VAL A 150 -3.47 -3.89 -31.32
CA VAL A 150 -2.51 -4.99 -31.35
C VAL A 150 -1.36 -4.55 -30.45
N LEU A 151 -1.55 -4.68 -29.13
CA LEU A 151 -0.44 -4.66 -28.22
C LEU A 151 0.39 -5.92 -28.57
N GLU A 152 1.38 -5.77 -29.45
CA GLU A 152 2.58 -6.53 -29.22
C GLU A 152 2.88 -6.29 -27.74
N PRO A 153 3.14 -7.38 -26.93
CA PRO A 153 3.51 -7.16 -25.56
C PRO A 153 4.59 -6.07 -25.64
N GLU A 154 4.29 -4.88 -25.10
CA GLU A 154 5.30 -3.88 -24.93
C GLU A 154 6.42 -4.64 -24.24
N ASP A 155 7.38 -5.11 -25.00
CA ASP A 155 8.72 -5.25 -24.54
C ASP A 155 8.94 -3.93 -23.83
N SER A 156 8.73 -3.94 -22.51
CA SER A 156 8.95 -2.82 -21.59
C SER A 156 10.17 -2.14 -22.15
N PRO A 157 10.10 -0.87 -22.61
CA PRO A 157 11.11 -0.31 -23.47
C PRO A 157 12.40 -0.81 -22.92
N LYS A 158 13.05 -1.72 -23.64
CA LYS A 158 14.34 -2.28 -23.22
C LYS A 158 15.11 -1.02 -23.05
N SER A 159 15.11 -0.53 -21.81
CA SER A 159 15.95 0.55 -21.38
C SER A 159 17.23 0.23 -22.12
N SER A 160 17.48 1.01 -23.17
CA SER A 160 18.71 0.84 -23.92
C SER A 160 19.74 0.88 -22.81
N ARG A 161 20.17 -0.32 -22.37
CA ARG A 161 21.25 -0.45 -21.41
C ARG A 161 22.41 0.23 -22.11
N HIS A 162 22.44 1.55 -21.95
CA HIS A 162 23.64 2.26 -22.16
C HIS A 162 24.60 1.63 -21.18
N THR A 163 25.40 0.70 -21.66
CA THR A 163 26.67 0.33 -21.06
C THR A 163 27.50 1.60 -21.09
N ARG A 164 27.07 2.61 -20.32
CA ARG A 164 27.91 3.73 -19.96
C ARG A 164 28.89 3.16 -18.94
N GLN A 165 30.15 3.00 -19.38
CA GLN A 165 31.30 2.92 -18.51
C GLN A 165 31.17 4.01 -17.45
N ALA A 166 31.72 3.76 -16.23
CA ALA A 166 31.67 4.64 -15.09
C ALA A 166 31.65 6.12 -15.49
N VAL A 167 30.45 6.69 -15.48
CA VAL A 167 30.26 8.13 -15.69
C VAL A 167 30.55 8.76 -14.34
N ASP A 168 31.26 9.90 -14.34
CA ASP A 168 31.55 10.67 -13.12
C ASP A 168 30.27 11.29 -12.60
N PHE A 169 29.44 10.47 -11.92
CA PHE A 169 28.29 10.96 -11.15
C PHE A 169 28.79 11.81 -9.98
N THR A 170 28.16 12.93 -9.75
CA THR A 170 28.44 13.75 -8.57
C THR A 170 27.32 13.58 -7.56
N MET A 171 27.69 13.52 -6.28
CA MET A 171 26.74 13.49 -5.18
C MET A 171 26.91 14.70 -4.29
N ARG A 172 25.81 15.33 -3.89
CA ARG A 172 25.82 16.48 -3.00
C ARG A 172 24.55 16.50 -2.12
N THR A 173 24.59 17.27 -1.05
CA THR A 173 23.42 17.52 -0.21
C THR A 173 22.31 18.20 -1.02
N ALA A 174 21.09 17.72 -0.86
CA ALA A 174 19.91 18.26 -1.49
C ALA A 174 19.59 19.66 -0.95
N GLN A 175 19.12 20.54 -1.82
CA GLN A 175 18.68 21.88 -1.51
C GLN A 175 17.19 22.04 -1.87
N THR A 176 16.53 23.07 -1.34
CA THR A 176 15.10 23.31 -1.65
C THR A 176 14.81 23.48 -3.14
N LYS A 177 15.76 23.98 -3.91
CA LYS A 177 15.64 24.07 -5.39
C LYS A 177 15.56 22.71 -6.08
N ASP A 178 16.01 21.62 -5.42
CA ASP A 178 16.03 20.26 -5.99
C ASP A 178 14.69 19.54 -5.79
N ILE A 179 13.81 20.10 -4.97
CA ILE A 179 12.51 19.45 -4.61
C ILE A 179 11.69 19.05 -5.83
N PRO A 180 11.50 19.90 -6.86
CA PRO A 180 10.74 19.47 -8.04
C PRO A 180 11.34 18.24 -8.71
N ALA A 181 12.66 18.18 -8.86
CA ALA A 181 13.33 17.04 -9.46
C ALA A 181 13.27 15.77 -8.58
N ILE A 182 13.28 15.91 -7.24
CA ILE A 182 13.08 14.79 -6.29
C ILE A 182 11.67 14.24 -6.42
N ILE A 183 10.64 15.10 -6.53
CA ILE A 183 9.25 14.68 -6.73
C ILE A 183 9.09 13.94 -8.06
N ASP A 184 9.64 14.49 -9.14
CA ASP A 184 9.63 13.84 -10.46
C ASP A 184 10.33 12.49 -10.44
N LEU A 185 11.50 12.38 -9.81
CA LEU A 185 12.22 11.13 -9.64
C LEU A 185 11.41 10.10 -8.85
N THR A 186 10.75 10.53 -7.79
CA THR A 186 9.87 9.66 -6.99
C THR A 186 8.73 9.12 -7.85
N PHE A 187 8.08 10.00 -8.63
CA PHE A 187 7.01 9.59 -9.54
C PHE A 187 7.51 8.67 -10.65
N GLN A 188 8.66 8.94 -11.25
CA GLN A 188 9.26 8.08 -12.28
C GLN A 188 9.59 6.68 -11.75
N THR A 189 9.98 6.59 -10.47
CA THR A 189 10.41 5.33 -9.84
C THR A 189 9.24 4.50 -9.33
N TYR A 190 8.22 5.13 -8.76
CA TYR A 190 7.16 4.48 -8.01
C TYR A 190 5.73 4.84 -8.46
N ARG A 191 5.53 5.77 -9.40
CA ARG A 191 4.25 6.45 -9.57
C ARG A 191 3.78 6.98 -8.21
N TYR A 192 2.52 6.74 -7.79
CA TYR A 192 2.00 7.13 -6.47
C TYR A 192 2.09 6.03 -5.42
N SER A 193 2.86 4.95 -5.64
CA SER A 193 2.94 3.82 -4.71
C SER A 193 4.04 3.95 -3.65
N TYR A 194 4.83 5.02 -3.65
CA TYR A 194 5.86 5.21 -2.62
C TYR A 194 5.23 5.40 -1.24
N GLN A 195 5.74 4.66 -0.26
CA GLN A 195 5.17 4.59 1.09
C GLN A 195 5.30 5.89 1.91
N HIS A 196 6.08 6.87 1.44
CA HIS A 196 6.24 8.17 2.07
C HIS A 196 5.58 9.26 1.19
N PRO A 197 4.32 9.62 1.45
CA PRO A 197 3.58 10.59 0.63
C PRO A 197 4.20 12.00 0.64
N ASP A 198 5.03 12.28 1.64
CA ASP A 198 5.75 13.56 1.73
C ASP A 198 6.67 13.82 0.52
N PHE A 199 7.12 12.74 -0.16
CA PHE A 199 7.93 12.83 -1.36
C PHE A 199 7.15 13.27 -2.62
N TYR A 200 5.84 13.49 -2.50
CA TYR A 200 4.98 14.09 -3.54
C TYR A 200 4.49 15.48 -3.15
N ASP A 201 4.95 16.03 -2.02
CA ASP A 201 4.47 17.27 -1.43
C ASP A 201 5.63 18.26 -1.27
N ALA A 202 5.66 19.27 -2.13
CA ALA A 202 6.75 20.23 -2.16
C ALA A 202 6.87 21.07 -0.87
N GLU A 203 5.74 21.39 -0.22
CA GLU A 203 5.74 22.17 1.01
C GLU A 203 6.30 21.37 2.18
N LYS A 204 5.88 20.11 2.30
CA LYS A 204 6.40 19.19 3.33
C LYS A 204 7.88 18.89 3.14
N LEU A 205 8.31 18.59 1.91
CA LEU A 205 9.74 18.39 1.64
C LEU A 205 10.56 19.63 1.97
N THR A 206 10.06 20.82 1.62
CA THR A 206 10.71 22.09 1.97
C THR A 206 10.87 22.21 3.49
N TYR A 207 9.79 22.01 4.23
CA TYR A 207 9.82 22.04 5.69
C TYR A 207 10.83 21.04 6.28
N PHE A 208 10.78 19.78 5.84
CA PHE A 208 11.67 18.75 6.37
C PHE A 208 13.15 19.00 6.05
N LEU A 209 13.46 19.54 4.89
CA LEU A 209 14.84 19.93 4.55
C LEU A 209 15.33 21.12 5.37
N GLN A 210 14.50 22.17 5.51
CA GLN A 210 14.83 23.36 6.28
C GLN A 210 15.03 23.07 7.77
N GLU A 211 14.14 22.26 8.35
CA GLU A 211 14.23 21.82 9.74
C GLU A 211 15.26 20.70 9.96
N LYS A 212 15.94 20.26 8.90
CA LYS A 212 16.91 19.14 8.93
C LYS A 212 16.32 17.88 9.55
N LEU A 213 15.00 17.67 9.34
CA LEU A 213 14.34 16.40 9.63
C LEU A 213 14.58 15.38 8.52
N TYR A 214 14.82 15.85 7.31
CA TYR A 214 15.33 15.05 6.20
C TYR A 214 16.73 15.59 5.83
N ASP A 215 17.73 14.71 5.91
CA ASP A 215 19.10 14.97 5.46
C ASP A 215 19.32 14.14 4.20
N LEU A 216 18.96 14.73 3.06
CA LEU A 216 18.96 14.07 1.77
C LEU A 216 20.17 14.46 0.95
N ASN A 217 20.66 13.53 0.14
CA ASN A 217 21.66 13.75 -0.89
C ASN A 217 21.08 13.39 -2.26
N VAL A 218 21.46 14.14 -3.27
CA VAL A 218 21.10 13.89 -4.66
C VAL A 218 22.32 13.46 -5.45
N ILE A 219 22.10 12.58 -6.41
CA ILE A 219 23.11 12.17 -7.40
C ILE A 219 22.77 12.84 -8.71
N GLU A 220 23.78 13.44 -9.34
CA GLU A 220 23.66 14.18 -10.59
C GLU A 220 24.50 13.55 -11.71
N ASP A 221 23.91 13.52 -12.90
CA ASP A 221 24.61 13.30 -14.17
C ASP A 221 24.42 14.54 -15.05
N ALA A 222 25.50 15.26 -15.34
CA ALA A 222 25.48 16.47 -16.14
C ALA A 222 24.42 17.52 -15.71
N GLY A 223 24.21 17.68 -14.40
CA GLY A 223 23.24 18.62 -13.82
C GLY A 223 21.79 18.10 -13.74
N LYS A 224 21.52 16.88 -14.19
CA LYS A 224 20.24 16.20 -14.02
C LYS A 224 20.27 15.34 -12.76
N ILE A 225 19.31 15.50 -11.86
CA ILE A 225 19.16 14.61 -10.71
C ILE A 225 18.66 13.24 -11.18
N ILE A 226 19.45 12.20 -10.89
CA ILE A 226 19.22 10.81 -11.28
C ILE A 226 19.03 9.87 -10.10
N GLY A 227 19.33 10.34 -8.89
CA GLY A 227 19.16 9.58 -7.67
C GLY A 227 18.98 10.48 -6.45
N VAL A 228 18.40 9.93 -5.42
CA VAL A 228 18.27 10.54 -4.09
C VAL A 228 18.35 9.45 -3.02
N GLY A 229 18.90 9.82 -1.87
CA GLY A 229 18.92 8.97 -0.68
C GLY A 229 19.31 9.77 0.54
N GLY A 230 19.00 9.29 1.74
CA GLY A 230 19.36 10.02 2.94
C GLY A 230 18.73 9.51 4.21
N MET A 231 18.85 10.31 5.24
CA MET A 231 18.36 10.03 6.59
C MET A 231 17.10 10.83 6.88
N LYS A 232 16.16 10.20 7.56
CA LYS A 232 14.91 10.82 8.00
C LYS A 232 14.79 10.72 9.51
N TYR A 233 14.42 11.81 10.15
CA TYR A 233 14.19 11.93 11.60
C TYR A 233 12.74 12.21 11.85
N SER A 234 12.13 11.52 12.83
CA SER A 234 10.72 11.72 13.17
C SER A 234 10.46 13.01 13.95
N ASN A 235 11.50 13.52 14.63
CA ASN A 235 11.42 14.72 15.46
C ASN A 235 12.80 15.36 15.68
N GLN A 236 12.84 16.53 16.30
CA GLN A 236 14.05 17.29 16.60
C GLN A 236 14.97 16.63 17.63
N GLN A 237 14.49 15.67 18.41
CA GLN A 237 15.33 14.95 19.38
C GLN A 237 16.31 13.99 18.69
N ARG A 238 15.98 13.52 17.48
CA ARG A 238 16.84 12.70 16.61
C ARG A 238 17.43 11.46 17.29
N ILE A 239 16.71 10.89 18.26
CA ILE A 239 17.14 9.69 18.98
C ILE A 239 17.39 8.54 18.00
N PHE A 240 16.57 8.44 16.97
CA PHE A 240 16.70 7.47 15.91
C PHE A 240 16.52 8.11 14.54
N ALA A 241 17.23 7.57 13.57
CA ALA A 241 17.17 8.00 12.19
C ALA A 241 16.85 6.83 11.26
N GLU A 242 15.93 7.04 10.34
CA GLU A 242 15.60 6.09 9.30
C GLU A 242 16.53 6.31 8.09
N ALA A 243 17.37 5.32 7.79
CA ALA A 243 18.09 5.28 6.54
C ALA A 243 17.14 4.88 5.41
N GLY A 244 16.99 5.72 4.41
CA GLY A 244 15.99 5.47 3.36
C GLY A 244 15.96 6.51 2.26
N ALA A 245 14.80 6.64 1.63
CA ALA A 245 14.60 7.46 0.44
C ALA A 245 15.57 7.11 -0.72
N ALA A 246 16.19 5.92 -0.65
CA ALA A 246 17.16 5.48 -1.65
C ALA A 246 16.43 5.08 -2.95
N MET A 247 16.53 5.93 -3.95
CA MET A 247 15.94 5.69 -5.27
C MET A 247 16.87 6.17 -6.38
N ILE A 248 16.91 5.39 -7.46
CA ILE A 248 17.66 5.72 -8.68
C ILE A 248 16.67 5.68 -9.84
N SER A 249 16.75 6.67 -10.72
CA SER A 249 15.97 6.71 -11.95
C SER A 249 16.06 5.37 -12.70
N PRO A 250 14.96 4.83 -13.20
CA PRO A 250 14.95 3.57 -13.93
C PRO A 250 16.02 3.46 -15.03
N ASP A 251 16.28 4.56 -15.73
CA ASP A 251 17.27 4.64 -16.83
C ASP A 251 18.72 4.51 -16.37
N TYR A 252 18.99 4.73 -15.07
CA TYR A 252 20.33 4.70 -14.48
C TYR A 252 20.57 3.51 -13.55
N ARG A 253 19.64 2.54 -13.52
CA ARG A 253 19.85 1.31 -12.74
C ARG A 253 20.96 0.46 -13.38
N GLY A 254 21.82 -0.09 -12.52
CA GLY A 254 22.96 -0.90 -12.97
C GLY A 254 24.17 -0.10 -13.47
N THR A 255 24.18 1.23 -13.32
CA THR A 255 25.31 2.11 -13.73
C THR A 255 26.30 2.39 -12.62
N GLY A 256 26.12 1.86 -11.41
CA GLY A 256 26.95 2.18 -10.23
C GLY A 256 26.41 3.36 -9.39
N ALA A 257 25.37 4.08 -9.84
CA ALA A 257 24.82 5.21 -9.08
C ALA A 257 24.33 4.80 -7.67
N PHE A 258 23.79 3.59 -7.50
CA PHE A 258 23.38 3.08 -6.20
C PHE A 258 24.54 2.86 -5.23
N GLN A 259 25.75 2.56 -5.74
CA GLN A 259 26.95 2.37 -4.92
C GLN A 259 27.38 3.68 -4.25
N LEU A 260 27.15 4.84 -4.91
CA LEU A 260 27.41 6.15 -4.29
C LEU A 260 26.52 6.40 -3.08
N LEU A 261 25.24 5.98 -3.14
CA LEU A 261 24.37 6.05 -1.96
C LEU A 261 24.88 5.16 -0.83
N GLY A 262 25.35 3.95 -1.14
CA GLY A 262 26.00 3.07 -0.17
C GLY A 262 27.16 3.76 0.55
N GLN A 263 28.09 4.33 -0.20
CA GLN A 263 29.23 5.08 0.37
C GLN A 263 28.80 6.28 1.22
N PHE A 264 27.76 6.99 0.81
CA PHE A 264 27.19 8.07 1.61
C PHE A 264 26.61 7.54 2.93
N PHE A 265 25.84 6.46 2.90
CA PHE A 265 25.29 5.88 4.12
C PHE A 265 26.41 5.44 5.07
N ASP A 266 27.42 4.74 4.57
CA ASP A 266 28.56 4.28 5.40
C ASP A 266 29.28 5.45 6.08
N ASP A 267 29.55 6.53 5.35
CA ASP A 267 30.18 7.75 5.89
C ASP A 267 29.26 8.45 6.90
N TYR A 268 27.98 8.60 6.57
CA TYR A 268 27.00 9.23 7.46
C TYR A 268 26.81 8.45 8.76
N LEU A 269 26.63 7.14 8.66
CA LEU A 269 26.47 6.25 9.79
C LEU A 269 27.71 6.25 10.70
N SER A 270 28.90 6.36 10.10
CA SER A 270 30.15 6.44 10.86
C SER A 270 30.29 7.75 11.61
N ARG A 271 29.89 8.86 11.01
CA ARG A 271 29.99 10.20 11.63
C ARG A 271 28.92 10.44 12.70
N ASN A 272 27.73 9.83 12.55
CA ASN A 272 26.56 10.06 13.42
C ASN A 272 26.40 11.54 13.82
N PRO A 273 26.14 12.44 12.87
CA PRO A 273 26.33 13.89 13.05
C PRO A 273 25.40 14.51 14.12
N TYR A 274 24.33 13.82 14.48
CA TYR A 274 23.36 14.27 15.48
C TYR A 274 23.38 13.45 16.75
N GLY A 275 24.30 12.48 16.91
CA GLY A 275 24.39 11.64 18.10
C GLY A 275 23.17 10.72 18.31
N SER A 276 22.58 10.23 17.22
CA SER A 276 21.44 9.31 17.32
C SER A 276 21.84 8.02 18.03
N ASP A 277 20.95 7.52 18.91
CA ASP A 277 21.16 6.28 19.66
C ASP A 277 21.26 5.06 18.71
N PHE A 278 20.49 5.07 17.64
CA PHE A 278 20.56 4.03 16.62
C PHE A 278 20.04 4.52 15.26
N PHE A 279 20.45 3.83 14.22
CA PHE A 279 19.89 3.91 12.89
C PHE A 279 18.99 2.72 12.62
N TYR A 280 17.96 2.91 11.81
CA TYR A 280 17.12 1.80 11.35
C TYR A 280 16.78 1.97 9.87
N ALA A 281 16.38 0.89 9.25
CA ALA A 281 15.80 0.90 7.92
C ALA A 281 14.68 -0.15 7.85
N THR A 282 13.77 0.03 6.94
CA THR A 282 12.77 -0.99 6.61
C THR A 282 13.06 -1.52 5.22
N ALA A 283 13.54 -2.76 5.16
CA ALA A 283 13.75 -3.46 3.90
C ALA A 283 12.44 -4.11 3.44
N VAL A 284 12.18 -4.10 2.13
CA VAL A 284 11.07 -4.85 1.54
C VAL A 284 11.34 -6.35 1.58
N THR A 285 10.29 -7.16 1.59
CA THR A 285 10.39 -8.63 1.64
C THR A 285 10.04 -9.30 0.31
N SER A 286 9.66 -8.56 -0.71
CA SER A 286 9.48 -9.07 -2.08
C SER A 286 10.79 -9.47 -2.78
N HIS A 287 11.93 -9.03 -2.23
CA HIS A 287 13.27 -9.43 -2.67
C HIS A 287 14.30 -9.21 -1.56
N THR A 288 15.46 -9.88 -1.65
CA THR A 288 16.53 -9.80 -0.62
C THR A 288 17.54 -8.69 -0.84
N ARG A 289 17.51 -7.97 -1.96
CA ARG A 289 18.55 -6.98 -2.35
C ARG A 289 18.69 -5.80 -1.39
N SER A 290 17.57 -5.37 -0.77
CA SER A 290 17.55 -4.25 0.18
C SER A 290 17.80 -4.65 1.64
N GLN A 291 18.10 -5.94 1.89
CA GLN A 291 18.26 -6.49 3.24
C GLN A 291 19.74 -6.53 3.71
N GLY A 292 20.61 -5.78 3.07
CA GLY A 292 22.05 -5.71 3.38
C GLY A 292 22.94 -6.61 2.52
N SER A 293 24.26 -6.48 2.64
CA SER A 293 25.27 -7.31 2.00
C SER A 293 26.18 -8.00 3.04
N ASP A 294 26.85 -9.10 2.66
CA ASP A 294 27.78 -9.81 3.55
C ASP A 294 29.07 -8.99 3.78
N ASP A 295 29.33 -8.02 2.90
CA ASP A 295 30.49 -7.14 2.91
C ASP A 295 30.24 -5.82 3.66
N ASP A 296 29.08 -5.66 4.32
CA ASP A 296 28.75 -4.44 5.04
C ASP A 296 29.71 -4.23 6.22
N VAL A 297 30.50 -3.18 6.13
CA VAL A 297 31.47 -2.78 7.19
C VAL A 297 30.75 -2.42 8.48
N MET A 298 29.48 -2.06 8.37
CA MET A 298 28.63 -1.64 9.49
C MET A 298 27.25 -2.30 9.39
N PRO A 299 27.09 -3.50 9.96
CA PRO A 299 25.89 -4.30 9.78
C PRO A 299 24.66 -3.68 10.45
N PHE A 300 23.54 -3.75 9.72
CA PHE A 300 22.21 -3.62 10.31
C PHE A 300 21.70 -5.00 10.71
N TYR A 301 21.15 -5.10 11.90
CA TYR A 301 20.64 -6.36 12.44
C TYR A 301 19.12 -6.45 12.23
N PRO A 302 18.60 -7.47 11.58
CA PRO A 302 17.17 -7.70 11.46
C PRO A 302 16.58 -8.04 12.83
N LEU A 303 15.63 -7.25 13.29
CA LEU A 303 15.05 -7.44 14.62
C LEU A 303 13.55 -7.73 14.60
N ASN A 304 12.80 -7.26 13.61
CA ASN A 304 11.39 -7.61 13.49
C ASN A 304 10.89 -7.65 12.05
N LEU A 305 9.85 -8.46 11.83
CA LEU A 305 9.10 -8.55 10.60
C LEU A 305 7.72 -7.92 10.80
N PHE A 306 7.51 -6.71 10.31
CA PHE A 306 6.22 -6.07 10.32
C PHE A 306 5.39 -6.54 9.13
N VAL A 307 4.49 -7.51 9.36
CA VAL A 307 3.71 -8.13 8.28
C VAL A 307 2.65 -7.18 7.72
N ASN A 308 2.45 -7.23 6.41
CA ASN A 308 1.47 -6.41 5.70
C ASN A 308 1.58 -4.91 6.04
N LYS A 309 2.79 -4.42 6.27
CA LYS A 309 3.04 -3.03 6.70
C LYS A 309 2.50 -2.00 5.71
N ASN A 310 2.80 -2.19 4.43
CA ASN A 310 2.52 -1.20 3.39
C ASN A 310 1.73 -1.83 2.23
N PRO A 311 0.97 -1.05 1.44
CA PRO A 311 0.61 -1.46 0.09
C PRO A 311 1.88 -1.79 -0.69
N ARG A 312 1.83 -2.80 -1.55
CA ARG A 312 3.01 -3.19 -2.34
C ARG A 312 3.41 -2.04 -3.26
N PRO A 313 4.67 -1.60 -3.22
CA PRO A 313 5.13 -0.53 -4.10
C PRO A 313 5.22 -1.03 -5.54
N ASN A 314 4.82 -0.18 -6.49
CA ASN A 314 4.99 -0.43 -7.91
C ASN A 314 6.35 0.09 -8.38
N PHE A 315 7.32 -0.81 -8.55
CA PHE A 315 8.65 -0.46 -9.05
C PHE A 315 8.65 -0.42 -10.58
N ILE A 316 8.61 0.76 -11.15
CA ILE A 316 8.64 0.92 -12.62
C ILE A 316 9.90 0.26 -13.22
N GLY A 317 9.71 -0.57 -14.24
CA GLY A 317 10.79 -1.31 -14.91
C GLY A 317 11.29 -2.56 -14.15
N ILE A 318 10.60 -2.99 -13.09
CA ILE A 318 10.85 -4.26 -12.40
C ILE A 318 9.55 -5.06 -12.42
N ALA A 319 9.55 -6.20 -13.09
CA ALA A 319 8.38 -7.10 -13.12
C ALA A 319 8.11 -7.63 -11.69
N HIS A 320 6.93 -7.35 -11.16
CA HIS A 320 6.44 -7.87 -9.89
C HIS A 320 4.91 -7.78 -9.87
N GLU A 321 4.29 -8.57 -9.02
CA GLU A 321 2.85 -8.45 -8.80
C GLU A 321 2.54 -7.15 -8.05
N ALA A 322 1.71 -6.30 -8.63
CA ALA A 322 1.36 -4.99 -8.06
C ALA A 322 0.31 -5.09 -6.94
N GLU A 323 -0.40 -6.21 -6.81
CA GLU A 323 -1.49 -6.36 -5.86
C GLU A 323 -1.03 -6.89 -4.50
N GLY A 324 -1.76 -6.49 -3.45
CA GLY A 324 -1.56 -6.95 -2.07
C GLY A 324 -0.75 -5.99 -1.21
N ARG A 325 -0.29 -6.52 -0.08
CA ARG A 325 0.52 -5.75 0.87
C ARG A 325 1.93 -6.32 0.97
N GLU A 326 2.86 -5.43 1.22
CA GLU A 326 4.28 -5.73 1.43
C GLU A 326 4.56 -5.78 2.94
N SER A 327 5.29 -6.81 3.38
CA SER A 327 5.85 -6.84 4.72
C SER A 327 7.17 -6.07 4.77
N GLY A 328 7.49 -5.51 5.92
CA GLY A 328 8.73 -4.77 6.15
C GLY A 328 9.63 -5.51 7.13
N LEU A 329 10.87 -5.75 6.75
CA LEU A 329 11.90 -6.22 7.67
C LEU A 329 12.58 -5.00 8.28
N ASP A 330 12.27 -4.69 9.55
CA ASP A 330 12.94 -3.60 10.24
C ASP A 330 14.32 -4.06 10.72
N VAL A 331 15.35 -3.38 10.25
CA VAL A 331 16.75 -3.64 10.58
C VAL A 331 17.31 -2.47 11.37
N PHE A 332 18.10 -2.74 12.41
CA PHE A 332 18.60 -1.75 13.35
C PHE A 332 20.11 -1.82 13.49
N ARG A 333 20.71 -0.67 13.68
CA ARG A 333 22.12 -0.51 14.03
C ARG A 333 22.26 0.42 15.24
N PRO A 334 22.56 -0.13 16.43
CA PRO A 334 22.88 0.67 17.60
C PRO A 334 24.18 1.45 17.40
N ASN A 335 24.23 2.69 17.88
CA ASN A 335 25.42 3.55 17.85
C ASN A 335 26.18 3.56 19.18
N GLY A 336 25.87 2.62 20.05
CA GLY A 336 26.51 2.39 21.33
C GLY A 336 26.02 1.07 21.94
N PRO A 337 26.61 0.65 23.07
CA PRO A 337 26.17 -0.54 23.77
C PRO A 337 24.72 -0.37 24.26
N LEU A 338 23.93 -1.40 24.10
CA LEU A 338 22.61 -1.45 24.74
C LEU A 338 22.78 -1.44 26.26
N ARG A 339 22.01 -0.60 26.93
CA ARG A 339 22.07 -0.41 28.39
C ARG A 339 20.95 -1.19 29.08
N VAL A 340 20.77 -2.44 28.65
CA VAL A 340 19.75 -3.38 29.13
C VAL A 340 20.45 -4.68 29.47
N ASP A 341 20.37 -5.12 30.72
CA ASP A 341 20.98 -6.38 31.18
C ASP A 341 20.07 -7.59 30.99
N GLN A 342 18.76 -7.36 31.02
CA GLN A 342 17.77 -8.43 30.95
C GLN A 342 16.52 -8.02 30.20
N LEU A 343 15.99 -8.95 29.36
CA LEU A 343 14.68 -8.85 28.74
C LEU A 343 13.74 -9.92 29.26
N PHE A 344 12.47 -9.53 29.40
CA PHE A 344 11.39 -10.43 29.79
C PHE A 344 10.49 -10.73 28.60
N VAL A 345 10.17 -12.00 28.41
CA VAL A 345 9.27 -12.48 27.34
C VAL A 345 8.18 -13.38 27.92
N PRO A 346 6.96 -13.35 27.35
CA PRO A 346 5.83 -14.05 27.96
C PRO A 346 5.82 -15.55 27.78
N ALA A 347 6.60 -16.09 26.81
CA ALA A 347 6.58 -17.49 26.45
C ALA A 347 7.97 -18.04 26.09
N GLN A 348 8.14 -19.36 26.24
CA GLN A 348 9.43 -20.01 25.99
C GLN A 348 9.87 -19.95 24.53
N ASN A 349 8.94 -20.14 23.59
CA ASN A 349 9.24 -20.00 22.16
C ASN A 349 9.66 -18.56 21.77
N HIS A 350 9.07 -17.54 22.40
CA HIS A 350 9.51 -16.15 22.21
C HIS A 350 10.92 -15.93 22.79
N ALA A 351 11.25 -16.58 23.93
CA ALA A 351 12.59 -16.50 24.51
C ALA A 351 13.67 -17.06 23.59
N GLU A 352 13.39 -18.16 22.88
CA GLU A 352 14.33 -18.76 21.96
C GLU A 352 14.63 -17.86 20.78
N ILE A 353 13.58 -17.34 20.11
CA ILE A 353 13.72 -16.39 19.00
C ILE A 353 14.43 -15.12 19.47
N THR A 354 14.06 -14.59 20.64
CA THR A 354 14.66 -13.37 21.21
C THR A 354 16.16 -13.55 21.46
N ARG A 355 16.58 -14.68 22.04
CA ARG A 355 18.00 -14.97 22.25
C ARG A 355 18.76 -14.99 20.92
N GLN A 356 18.24 -15.66 19.92
CA GLN A 356 18.87 -15.74 18.60
C GLN A 356 19.04 -14.36 17.95
N LEU A 357 18.02 -13.48 18.05
CA LEU A 357 18.12 -12.11 17.55
C LEU A 357 19.20 -11.31 18.27
N LEU A 358 19.30 -11.46 19.60
CA LEU A 358 20.33 -10.78 20.42
C LEU A 358 21.71 -11.33 20.17
N GLU A 359 21.87 -12.65 20.03
CA GLU A 359 23.13 -13.31 19.70
C GLU A 359 23.65 -12.87 18.34
N ASN A 360 22.78 -12.78 17.32
CA ASN A 360 23.14 -12.26 16.00
C ASN A 360 23.65 -10.81 16.09
N MET A 361 23.16 -10.03 17.03
CA MET A 361 23.58 -8.65 17.29
C MET A 361 24.82 -8.55 18.18
N GLY A 362 25.27 -9.66 18.75
CA GLY A 362 26.37 -9.68 19.72
C GLY A 362 26.02 -9.01 21.05
N ALA A 363 24.74 -8.91 21.40
CA ALA A 363 24.27 -8.24 22.60
C ALA A 363 24.19 -9.22 23.78
N PRO A 364 24.98 -9.04 24.89
CA PRO A 364 25.03 -9.95 26.02
C PRO A 364 23.85 -9.73 26.99
N ILE A 365 22.61 -9.82 26.49
CA ILE A 365 21.39 -9.57 27.26
C ILE A 365 20.76 -10.89 27.69
N VAL A 366 20.43 -11.03 28.96
CA VAL A 366 19.77 -12.21 29.50
C VAL A 366 18.29 -12.20 29.14
N VAL A 367 17.78 -13.30 28.58
CA VAL A 367 16.35 -13.45 28.27
C VAL A 367 15.68 -14.34 29.32
N SER A 368 14.65 -13.79 29.99
CA SER A 368 13.91 -14.41 31.07
C SER A 368 12.43 -14.57 30.71
N THR A 369 11.83 -15.68 31.14
CA THR A 369 10.37 -15.90 31.08
C THR A 369 9.68 -15.66 32.42
N ALA A 370 10.38 -15.05 33.38
CA ALA A 370 9.80 -14.72 34.67
C ALA A 370 8.67 -13.70 34.51
N GLN A 371 7.56 -13.97 35.16
CA GLN A 371 6.35 -13.12 35.14
C GLN A 371 6.10 -12.53 36.50
N CYS A 372 5.42 -11.40 36.55
CA CYS A 372 4.95 -10.80 37.78
C CYS A 372 3.44 -11.05 37.98
N ARG A 373 3.04 -11.30 39.26
CA ARG A 373 1.62 -11.57 39.57
C ARG A 373 0.74 -10.34 39.42
N SER A 374 1.31 -9.15 39.58
CA SER A 374 0.57 -7.90 39.50
C SER A 374 1.46 -6.78 38.96
N VAL A 375 0.88 -5.90 38.20
CA VAL A 375 1.41 -4.61 37.79
C VAL A 375 0.63 -3.51 38.50
N ASN A 376 1.21 -2.32 38.67
CA ASN A 376 0.59 -1.23 39.42
C ASN A 376 0.31 -0.03 38.51
N GLY A 377 -0.67 0.78 38.93
CA GLY A 377 -1.04 2.01 38.22
C GLY A 377 -1.88 1.76 36.98
N GLU A 378 -2.02 2.79 36.16
CA GLU A 378 -2.74 2.74 34.87
C GLU A 378 -1.78 2.43 33.72
N THR A 379 -2.30 1.77 32.69
CA THR A 379 -1.56 1.52 31.47
C THR A 379 -1.39 2.82 30.68
N LEU A 380 -0.16 3.12 30.31
CA LEU A 380 0.14 4.24 29.42
C LEU A 380 0.38 3.72 28.00
N VAL A 381 -0.38 4.24 27.06
CA VAL A 381 -0.33 3.84 25.66
C VAL A 381 -0.29 5.05 24.74
N GLY A 382 0.65 5.04 23.80
CA GLY A 382 0.72 5.95 22.67
C GLY A 382 0.28 5.24 21.37
N VAL A 383 -0.24 6.00 20.41
CA VAL A 383 -0.60 5.48 19.11
C VAL A 383 -0.02 6.37 18.03
N GLU A 384 0.76 5.78 17.14
CA GLU A 384 1.26 6.41 15.93
C GLU A 384 0.48 5.84 14.74
N ARG A 385 -0.41 6.65 14.14
CA ARG A 385 -1.25 6.23 13.03
C ARG A 385 -0.79 6.85 11.73
N LYS A 386 -0.71 6.02 10.67
CA LYS A 386 -0.47 6.47 9.31
C LYS A 386 -1.66 6.10 8.43
N ALA A 387 -2.48 7.11 8.07
CA ALA A 387 -3.66 6.94 7.22
C ALA A 387 -3.30 6.34 5.86
N TYR A 388 -2.17 6.73 5.29
CA TYR A 388 -1.47 6.03 4.22
C TYR A 388 -0.08 5.68 4.75
N PRO A 389 0.31 4.42 4.71
CA PRO A 389 -0.29 3.24 4.05
C PRO A 389 -1.24 2.39 4.90
N LYS A 390 -2.06 2.97 5.77
CA LYS A 390 -3.05 2.30 6.62
C LYS A 390 -2.45 1.33 7.63
N PHE A 391 -1.46 1.79 8.37
CA PHE A 391 -0.96 1.08 9.53
C PHE A 391 -0.88 1.96 10.77
N SER A 392 -0.88 1.33 11.94
CA SER A 392 -0.61 2.00 13.20
C SER A 392 0.38 1.22 14.07
N SER A 393 1.06 1.94 14.96
CA SER A 393 1.85 1.37 16.03
C SER A 393 1.23 1.77 17.37
N VAL A 394 0.79 0.78 18.13
CA VAL A 394 0.35 0.90 19.51
C VAL A 394 1.57 0.69 20.41
N ILE A 395 1.97 1.72 21.11
CA ILE A 395 3.20 1.74 21.89
C ILE A 395 2.80 1.74 23.37
N ILE A 396 3.05 0.62 24.04
CA ILE A 396 2.87 0.53 25.47
C ILE A 396 4.10 1.15 26.15
N GLU A 397 3.91 2.25 26.85
CA GLU A 397 4.97 2.88 27.62
C GLU A 397 5.09 2.25 29.01
N ARG A 398 3.96 1.84 29.58
CA ARG A 398 3.88 1.14 30.87
C ARG A 398 2.64 0.27 30.92
N LEU A 399 2.78 -0.98 31.36
CA LEU A 399 1.66 -1.86 31.69
C LEU A 399 1.13 -1.53 33.10
N GLY A 400 -0.15 -1.28 33.26
CA GLY A 400 -0.86 -1.07 34.52
C GLY A 400 -1.88 -2.16 34.78
N THR A 401 -2.68 -2.02 35.84
CA THR A 401 -3.69 -3.02 36.28
C THR A 401 -4.78 -3.26 35.20
N ASP A 402 -5.00 -2.29 34.33
CA ASP A 402 -6.00 -2.28 33.26
C ASP A 402 -5.42 -2.65 31.87
N TRP A 403 -4.20 -3.22 31.87
CA TRP A 403 -3.44 -3.43 30.62
C TRP A 403 -4.23 -4.19 29.54
N PHE A 404 -4.96 -5.25 29.92
CA PHE A 404 -5.71 -6.06 28.94
C PHE A 404 -6.84 -5.26 28.29
N THR A 405 -7.65 -4.56 29.10
CA THR A 405 -8.76 -3.75 28.62
C THR A 405 -8.27 -2.60 27.74
N THR A 406 -7.21 -1.94 28.16
CA THR A 406 -6.63 -0.81 27.42
C THR A 406 -6.02 -1.27 26.09
N LEU A 407 -5.26 -2.37 26.09
CA LEU A 407 -4.67 -2.93 24.88
C LEU A 407 -5.74 -3.37 23.89
N SER A 408 -6.73 -4.16 24.33
CA SER A 408 -7.82 -4.64 23.51
C SER A 408 -8.59 -3.50 22.88
N ARG A 409 -9.03 -2.52 23.69
CA ARG A 409 -9.78 -1.35 23.20
C ARG A 409 -8.97 -0.56 22.18
N THR A 410 -7.67 -0.36 22.42
CA THR A 410 -6.81 0.41 21.51
C THR A 410 -6.67 -0.29 20.17
N ILE A 411 -6.39 -1.60 20.15
CA ILE A 411 -6.26 -2.38 18.92
C ILE A 411 -7.57 -2.35 18.12
N PHE A 412 -8.71 -2.61 18.77
CA PHE A 412 -10.02 -2.58 18.10
C PHE A 412 -10.36 -1.18 17.58
N SER A 413 -9.97 -0.13 18.30
CA SER A 413 -10.12 1.26 17.82
C SER A 413 -9.34 1.52 16.54
N GLU A 414 -8.10 1.02 16.45
CA GLU A 414 -7.26 1.19 15.25
C GLU A 414 -7.82 0.42 14.05
N ILE A 415 -8.24 -0.84 14.25
CA ILE A 415 -8.87 -1.64 13.20
C ILE A 415 -10.17 -0.98 12.73
N SER A 416 -11.01 -0.50 13.65
CA SER A 416 -12.26 0.21 13.34
C SER A 416 -12.02 1.54 12.63
N ALA A 417 -10.88 2.17 12.86
CA ALA A 417 -10.45 3.37 12.13
C ALA A 417 -9.88 3.06 10.74
N GLY A 418 -9.97 1.81 10.26
CA GLY A 418 -9.55 1.39 8.93
C GLY A 418 -8.08 1.04 8.79
N MET A 419 -7.35 0.84 9.90
CA MET A 419 -5.97 0.36 9.83
C MET A 419 -5.97 -1.11 9.40
N GLU A 420 -5.18 -1.43 8.39
CA GLU A 420 -5.10 -2.78 7.84
C GLU A 420 -4.00 -3.61 8.50
N SER A 421 -3.05 -2.96 9.15
CA SER A 421 -2.02 -3.61 9.97
C SER A 421 -1.77 -2.79 11.23
N VAL A 422 -1.72 -3.47 12.38
CA VAL A 422 -1.47 -2.84 13.69
C VAL A 422 -0.28 -3.54 14.35
N ARG A 423 0.76 -2.77 14.64
CA ARG A 423 1.91 -3.22 15.42
C ARG A 423 1.72 -2.82 16.88
N VAL A 424 2.03 -3.73 17.80
CA VAL A 424 2.03 -3.50 19.23
C VAL A 424 3.45 -3.63 19.77
N LEU A 425 3.94 -2.60 20.43
CA LEU A 425 5.26 -2.59 21.08
C LEU A 425 5.06 -2.64 22.58
N ILE A 426 5.59 -3.69 23.23
CA ILE A 426 5.50 -3.93 24.67
C ILE A 426 6.90 -3.84 25.27
N PRO A 427 7.18 -2.92 26.22
CA PRO A 427 8.50 -2.82 26.84
C PRO A 427 8.86 -4.12 27.54
N ALA A 428 10.06 -4.62 27.25
CA ALA A 428 10.55 -5.93 27.71
C ALA A 428 11.56 -5.82 28.85
N THR A 429 11.86 -4.62 29.34
CA THR A 429 12.86 -4.37 30.39
C THR A 429 12.37 -4.61 31.81
N GLN A 430 11.09 -4.97 31.97
CA GLN A 430 10.46 -5.29 33.24
C GLN A 430 9.70 -6.60 33.14
N ALA A 431 9.54 -7.31 34.28
CA ALA A 431 8.77 -8.55 34.30
C ALA A 431 7.34 -8.30 33.81
N LEU A 432 6.90 -9.16 32.91
CA LEU A 432 5.60 -9.05 32.26
C LEU A 432 4.51 -9.68 33.15
N PRO A 433 3.25 -9.19 33.10
CA PRO A 433 2.17 -9.73 33.92
C PRO A 433 1.81 -11.17 33.53
N GLU A 434 1.42 -11.98 34.52
CA GLU A 434 0.82 -13.29 34.28
C GLU A 434 -0.39 -13.16 33.36
N GLY A 435 -0.56 -14.13 32.44
CA GLY A 435 -1.66 -14.15 31.48
C GLY A 435 -1.43 -13.30 30.20
N LEU A 436 -0.33 -12.54 30.11
CA LEU A 436 -0.07 -11.73 28.91
C LEU A 436 0.02 -12.59 27.64
N GLU A 437 0.69 -13.75 27.67
CA GLU A 437 0.78 -14.64 26.52
C GLU A 437 -0.60 -15.07 26.02
N GLN A 438 -1.49 -15.49 26.93
CA GLN A 438 -2.84 -15.91 26.56
C GLN A 438 -3.64 -14.75 25.99
N ALA A 439 -3.56 -13.59 26.59
CA ALA A 439 -4.23 -12.39 26.09
C ALA A 439 -3.77 -11.99 24.68
N LEU A 440 -2.48 -12.09 24.39
CA LEU A 440 -1.94 -11.79 23.05
C LEU A 440 -2.46 -12.80 22.01
N ARG A 441 -2.57 -14.07 22.38
CA ARG A 441 -3.20 -15.11 21.53
C ARG A 441 -4.69 -14.85 21.30
N ASP A 442 -5.43 -14.52 22.36
CA ASP A 442 -6.87 -14.24 22.27
C ASP A 442 -7.16 -13.00 21.40
N LEU A 443 -6.22 -12.07 21.33
CA LEU A 443 -6.27 -10.91 20.44
C LEU A 443 -5.73 -11.21 19.02
N ASN A 444 -5.38 -12.45 18.71
CA ASN A 444 -4.76 -12.87 17.45
C ASN A 444 -3.47 -12.09 17.09
N LEU A 445 -2.73 -11.68 18.11
CA LEU A 445 -1.44 -11.05 17.95
C LEU A 445 -0.35 -12.11 17.84
N PHE A 446 0.47 -12.02 16.82
CA PHE A 446 1.62 -12.91 16.66
C PHE A 446 2.94 -12.16 16.87
N TYR A 447 3.90 -12.87 17.45
CA TYR A 447 5.22 -12.33 17.76
C TYR A 447 6.00 -12.08 16.47
N CYS A 448 6.55 -10.88 16.33
CA CYS A 448 7.28 -10.43 15.14
C CYS A 448 8.77 -10.14 15.41
N GLY A 449 9.22 -10.25 16.67
CA GLY A 449 10.61 -9.96 17.05
C GLY A 449 10.74 -8.78 18.02
N LEU A 450 11.83 -8.01 17.88
CA LEU A 450 12.20 -6.92 18.78
C LEU A 450 12.16 -5.57 18.07
N ALA A 451 11.94 -4.50 18.84
CA ALA A 451 12.08 -3.12 18.37
C ALA A 451 12.88 -2.29 19.40
N LEU A 452 13.86 -1.54 18.93
CA LEU A 452 14.60 -0.59 19.77
C LEU A 452 13.85 0.74 19.83
N ARG A 453 13.65 1.27 21.05
CA ARG A 453 13.07 2.60 21.26
C ARG A 453 14.13 3.60 21.73
N SER A 454 15.16 3.13 22.43
CA SER A 454 16.40 3.80 22.78
C SER A 454 17.44 2.73 23.15
N LEU A 455 18.66 3.13 23.49
CA LEU A 455 19.65 2.18 24.00
C LEU A 455 19.26 1.55 25.36
N ASP A 456 18.27 2.14 26.05
CA ASP A 456 17.76 1.67 27.35
C ASP A 456 16.42 0.93 27.25
N VAL A 457 15.71 1.01 26.11
CA VAL A 457 14.36 0.49 25.95
C VAL A 457 14.24 -0.39 24.73
N ILE A 458 14.06 -1.68 24.97
CA ILE A 458 13.78 -2.70 23.97
C ILE A 458 12.35 -3.19 24.19
N CYS A 459 11.57 -3.25 23.12
CA CYS A 459 10.21 -3.72 23.14
C CYS A 459 10.07 -5.05 22.40
N LEU A 460 9.18 -5.91 22.88
CA LEU A 460 8.62 -7.01 22.09
C LEU A 460 7.71 -6.42 21.04
N CYS A 461 7.83 -6.93 19.83
CA CYS A 461 7.02 -6.52 18.69
C CYS A 461 5.98 -7.59 18.36
N TYR A 462 4.71 -7.21 18.36
CA TYR A 462 3.59 -8.05 17.94
C TYR A 462 2.85 -7.38 16.80
N CYS A 463 2.20 -8.16 15.95
CA CYS A 463 1.38 -7.64 14.85
C CYS A 463 0.02 -8.34 14.79
N ILE A 464 -0.97 -7.60 14.30
CA ILE A 464 -2.24 -8.12 13.78
C ILE A 464 -2.52 -7.45 12.43
N THR A 465 -3.10 -8.19 11.51
CA THR A 465 -3.49 -7.66 10.19
C THR A 465 -4.90 -8.11 9.81
N THR A 466 -5.65 -7.23 9.17
CA THR A 466 -7.00 -7.51 8.65
C THR A 466 -6.97 -8.14 7.26
N LYS A 467 -5.81 -8.17 6.62
CA LYS A 467 -5.61 -8.75 5.29
C LYS A 467 -4.85 -10.07 5.39
N PRO A 468 -5.14 -11.05 4.53
CA PRO A 468 -4.37 -12.30 4.49
C PRO A 468 -2.88 -12.05 4.29
N VAL A 469 -2.05 -12.81 5.00
CA VAL A 469 -0.58 -12.81 4.82
C VAL A 469 -0.20 -13.95 3.90
N ASN A 470 0.49 -13.64 2.82
CA ASN A 470 1.10 -14.67 1.98
C ASN A 470 2.57 -14.86 2.40
N PHE A 471 2.81 -15.81 3.30
CA PHE A 471 4.15 -16.10 3.81
C PHE A 471 5.10 -16.63 2.74
N ASP A 472 4.59 -17.32 1.71
CA ASP A 472 5.42 -17.87 0.61
C ASP A 472 6.06 -16.77 -0.24
N LYS A 473 5.50 -15.55 -0.21
CA LYS A 473 6.02 -14.37 -0.92
C LYS A 473 7.00 -13.54 -0.08
N ILE A 474 7.19 -13.88 1.19
CA ILE A 474 8.16 -13.22 2.06
C ILE A 474 9.53 -13.83 1.82
N GLN A 475 10.42 -13.07 1.20
CA GLN A 475 11.80 -13.46 0.96
C GLN A 475 12.70 -12.83 2.01
N LEU A 476 13.35 -13.67 2.81
CA LEU A 476 14.32 -13.24 3.81
C LEU A 476 15.70 -13.78 3.45
N ARG A 477 16.73 -12.96 3.68
CA ARG A 477 18.11 -13.37 3.47
C ARG A 477 18.57 -14.28 4.61
N ALA A 478 19.35 -15.32 4.32
CA ALA A 478 20.01 -16.07 5.37
C ALA A 478 21.06 -15.17 6.11
N PRO A 479 21.23 -15.23 7.45
CA PRO A 479 20.64 -16.22 8.36
C PRO A 479 19.23 -15.88 8.88
N VAL A 480 18.62 -14.76 8.51
CA VAL A 480 17.31 -14.31 9.00
C VAL A 480 16.20 -15.32 8.74
N SER A 481 16.29 -16.07 7.63
CA SER A 481 15.32 -17.10 7.28
C SER A 481 15.43 -18.38 8.14
N GLN A 482 16.44 -18.47 9.00
CA GLN A 482 16.66 -19.63 9.88
C GLN A 482 16.20 -19.37 11.32
N ALA A 483 15.91 -18.13 11.69
CA ALA A 483 15.32 -17.73 12.96
C ALA A 483 13.79 -17.66 12.85
#